data_d0290486fe45bb07ec50f5de45a1c470
#
_entry.id   d0290486fe45bb07ec50f5de45a1c470
#
_cell.length_a   1.000
_cell.length_b   1.000
_cell.length_c   1.000
_cell.angle_alpha   90.00
_cell.angle_beta   90.00
_cell.angle_gamma   90.00
#
_symmetry.space_group_name_H-M   'P 1'
#
loop_
_entity.id
_entity.type
_entity.pdbx_description
1 polymer ?
#
loop_
_entity_poly.entity_id
_entity_poly.type
_entity_poly.pdbx_seq_one_letter_code
_entity_poly.pdbx_strand_id
1 'polypeptide(L)'
;LRNRYPGVTIGFSTHEYHDWRSSVMLAYAKGARTFERHIDIEMDEVPVSPYCSLPHQVDEWFRAWHHAQEMCGGSSVEKRQPPSREIEYLDALVRGVYAKRDLPSGHRLTESDVFLAVPLLKGQLSCRELIAGEQLLREVSAKAPITIDAMDNPYSRNAQLRDHILGRGLDPE
;
A
#
# COMPACT_ATOMS: atom_id res chain seq x y z
N LEU A 1 -4.76 26.49 -7.99
CA LEU A 1 -3.45 27.11 -7.77
C LEU A 1 -2.31 26.11 -8.02
N ARG A 2 -2.28 24.96 -7.39
CA ARG A 2 -1.21 23.96 -7.51
C ARG A 2 -0.87 23.58 -8.95
N ASN A 3 -1.86 23.30 -9.80
CA ASN A 3 -1.62 22.95 -11.21
C ASN A 3 -1.08 24.13 -12.03
N ARG A 4 -1.42 25.36 -11.62
CA ARG A 4 -0.97 26.56 -12.31
C ARG A 4 0.43 27.00 -11.88
N TYR A 5 0.80 26.69 -10.64
CA TYR A 5 2.08 27.10 -10.02
C TYR A 5 2.73 25.89 -9.31
N PRO A 6 3.26 24.91 -10.06
CA PRO A 6 3.71 23.63 -9.50
C PRO A 6 4.91 23.75 -8.54
N GLY A 7 5.70 24.81 -8.65
CA GLY A 7 6.87 25.05 -7.78
C GLY A 7 6.58 25.87 -6.53
N VAL A 8 5.32 26.30 -6.30
CA VAL A 8 4.96 27.20 -5.20
C VAL A 8 4.23 26.44 -4.10
N THR A 9 4.65 26.66 -2.84
CA THR A 9 3.93 26.17 -1.67
C THR A 9 2.56 26.82 -1.58
N ILE A 10 1.51 26.03 -1.53
CA ILE A 10 0.13 26.52 -1.43
C ILE A 10 -0.27 26.65 0.03
N GLY A 11 -0.81 27.82 0.36
CA GLY A 11 -1.39 28.12 1.65
C GLY A 11 -2.92 28.00 1.66
N PHE A 12 -3.47 27.87 2.85
CA PHE A 12 -4.90 27.90 3.11
C PHE A 12 -5.20 28.89 4.25
N SER A 13 -5.98 29.91 3.91
CA SER A 13 -6.46 30.95 4.83
C SER A 13 -7.99 30.93 4.77
N THR A 14 -8.66 30.83 5.90
CA THR A 14 -10.11 30.66 5.96
C THR A 14 -10.73 31.28 7.19
N HIS A 15 -12.01 31.69 7.06
CA HIS A 15 -12.88 32.19 8.11
C HIS A 15 -13.98 31.17 8.44
N GLU A 16 -13.57 29.94 8.81
CA GLU A 16 -14.50 28.85 9.13
C GLU A 16 -15.27 29.10 10.41
N TYR A 17 -16.60 28.89 10.38
CA TYR A 17 -17.48 29.18 11.52
C TYR A 17 -18.05 27.93 12.19
N HIS A 18 -18.14 26.82 11.46
CA HIS A 18 -18.92 25.67 11.90
C HIS A 18 -18.11 24.38 12.00
N ASP A 19 -17.04 24.26 11.24
CA ASP A 19 -16.27 23.04 11.18
C ASP A 19 -14.76 23.33 11.03
N TRP A 20 -14.11 23.43 12.17
CA TRP A 20 -12.65 23.66 12.26
C TRP A 20 -11.83 22.44 11.83
N ARG A 21 -12.46 21.27 11.66
CA ARG A 21 -11.75 20.01 11.35
C ARG A 21 -11.71 19.72 9.86
N SER A 22 -12.90 19.63 9.23
CA SER A 22 -13.00 19.15 7.85
C SER A 22 -12.29 20.05 6.86
N SER A 23 -12.38 21.37 7.05
CA SER A 23 -11.75 22.34 6.13
C SER A 23 -10.22 22.21 6.09
N VAL A 24 -9.56 22.10 7.25
CA VAL A 24 -8.10 21.95 7.32
C VAL A 24 -7.65 20.58 6.82
N MET A 25 -8.40 19.52 7.14
CA MET A 25 -8.09 18.18 6.67
C MET A 25 -8.16 18.08 5.14
N LEU A 26 -9.22 18.62 4.53
CA LEU A 26 -9.38 18.67 3.08
C LEU A 26 -8.32 19.54 2.41
N ALA A 27 -8.00 20.70 2.97
CA ALA A 27 -6.96 21.56 2.45
C ALA A 27 -5.59 20.87 2.46
N TYR A 28 -5.23 20.20 3.57
CA TYR A 28 -4.02 19.42 3.69
C TYR A 28 -3.97 18.28 2.65
N ALA A 29 -5.03 17.49 2.54
CA ALA A 29 -5.14 16.39 1.58
C ALA A 29 -5.02 16.87 0.12
N LYS A 30 -5.52 18.08 -0.17
CA LYS A 30 -5.39 18.72 -1.49
C LYS A 30 -4.03 19.41 -1.72
N GLY A 31 -3.13 19.38 -0.75
CA GLY A 31 -1.74 19.82 -0.90
C GLY A 31 -1.42 21.19 -0.33
N ALA A 32 -2.27 21.79 0.47
CA ALA A 32 -1.91 22.96 1.27
C ALA A 32 -0.84 22.57 2.32
N ARG A 33 0.15 23.45 2.52
CA ARG A 33 1.27 23.19 3.45
C ARG A 33 1.54 24.35 4.40
N THR A 34 0.96 25.52 4.15
CA THR A 34 0.93 26.65 5.06
C THR A 34 -0.52 26.99 5.39
N PHE A 35 -0.76 27.39 6.63
CA PHE A 35 -2.10 27.63 7.14
C PHE A 35 -2.10 28.91 7.97
N GLU A 36 -3.16 29.67 7.84
CA GLU A 36 -3.36 30.92 8.56
C GLU A 36 -4.79 30.96 9.06
N ARG A 37 -4.95 31.47 10.31
CA ARG A 37 -6.24 31.64 10.94
C ARG A 37 -6.20 32.79 11.94
N HIS A 38 -7.29 33.56 11.97
CA HIS A 38 -7.48 34.60 12.99
C HIS A 38 -7.88 33.96 14.32
N ILE A 39 -7.26 34.44 15.39
CA ILE A 39 -7.47 33.97 16.76
C ILE A 39 -7.86 35.15 17.63
N ASP A 40 -8.76 34.94 18.56
CA ASP A 40 -9.22 35.89 19.55
C ASP A 40 -9.40 35.23 20.91
N ILE A 41 -9.54 36.00 21.93
CA ILE A 41 -9.85 35.59 23.29
C ILE A 41 -11.11 36.29 23.78
N GLU A 42 -11.90 35.58 24.58
CA GLU A 42 -13.06 36.21 25.27
C GLU A 42 -12.56 37.20 26.28
N MET A 43 -13.07 38.44 26.21
CA MET A 43 -12.82 39.50 27.17
C MET A 43 -14.15 40.15 27.55
N ASP A 44 -14.22 40.59 28.79
CA ASP A 44 -15.38 41.32 29.27
C ASP A 44 -15.67 42.56 28.41
N GLU A 45 -16.92 42.77 28.02
CA GLU A 45 -17.40 43.89 27.22
C GLU A 45 -16.90 43.99 25.76
N VAL A 46 -16.03 43.07 25.30
CA VAL A 46 -15.54 43.03 23.91
C VAL A 46 -16.03 41.79 23.24
N PRO A 47 -16.94 41.89 22.24
CA PRO A 47 -17.40 40.68 21.52
C PRO A 47 -16.29 40.11 20.68
N VAL A 48 -16.17 38.77 20.70
CA VAL A 48 -15.25 38.04 19.82
C VAL A 48 -15.64 38.28 18.35
N SER A 49 -14.66 38.59 17.52
CA SER A 49 -14.89 38.80 16.10
C SER A 49 -15.43 37.53 15.44
N PRO A 50 -16.45 37.60 14.59
CA PRO A 50 -16.99 36.43 13.90
C PRO A 50 -16.00 35.75 12.95
N TYR A 51 -14.85 36.37 12.61
CA TYR A 51 -13.78 35.78 11.80
C TYR A 51 -12.79 34.97 12.61
N CYS A 52 -12.78 35.16 13.93
CA CYS A 52 -11.78 34.59 14.82
C CYS A 52 -12.22 33.25 15.39
N SER A 53 -11.26 32.43 15.71
CA SER A 53 -11.45 31.22 16.51
C SER A 53 -10.95 31.44 17.92
N LEU A 54 -11.65 30.87 18.87
CA LEU A 54 -11.22 30.81 20.27
C LEU A 54 -10.11 29.76 20.46
N PRO A 55 -9.28 29.86 21.51
CA PRO A 55 -8.18 28.93 21.73
C PRO A 55 -8.55 27.45 21.66
N HIS A 56 -9.69 27.04 22.24
CA HIS A 56 -10.15 25.65 22.18
C HIS A 56 -10.53 25.18 20.76
N GLN A 57 -11.02 26.10 19.91
CA GLN A 57 -11.33 25.83 18.51
C GLN A 57 -10.03 25.70 17.68
N VAL A 58 -9.03 26.51 18.01
CA VAL A 58 -7.69 26.41 17.41
C VAL A 58 -7.02 25.11 17.79
N ASP A 59 -7.16 24.65 19.04
CA ASP A 59 -6.66 23.34 19.45
C ASP A 59 -7.31 22.19 18.68
N GLU A 60 -8.64 22.26 18.48
CA GLU A 60 -9.36 21.30 17.64
C GLU A 60 -8.87 21.32 16.18
N TRP A 61 -8.58 22.50 15.64
CA TRP A 61 -8.04 22.68 14.31
C TRP A 61 -6.64 22.09 14.17
N PHE A 62 -5.74 22.28 15.14
CA PHE A 62 -4.41 21.65 15.16
C PHE A 62 -4.47 20.14 15.26
N ARG A 63 -5.36 19.59 16.10
CA ARG A 63 -5.57 18.13 16.17
C ARG A 63 -6.03 17.56 14.84
N ALA A 64 -6.92 18.24 14.13
CA ALA A 64 -7.37 17.85 12.81
C ALA A 64 -6.24 17.92 11.77
N TRP A 65 -5.38 18.91 11.85
CA TRP A 65 -4.20 19.03 10.99
C TRP A 65 -3.20 17.87 11.20
N HIS A 66 -2.87 17.57 12.46
CA HIS A 66 -2.04 16.40 12.78
C HIS A 66 -2.66 15.10 12.28
N HIS A 67 -3.95 14.92 12.49
CA HIS A 67 -4.66 13.74 11.99
C HIS A 67 -4.62 13.63 10.46
N ALA A 68 -4.75 14.75 9.76
CA ALA A 68 -4.60 14.76 8.30
C ALA A 68 -3.19 14.36 7.83
N GLN A 69 -2.14 14.77 8.58
CA GLN A 69 -0.77 14.33 8.29
C GLN A 69 -0.61 12.82 8.44
N GLU A 70 -1.13 12.25 9.52
CA GLU A 70 -1.10 10.81 9.77
C GLU A 70 -1.86 10.04 8.68
N MET A 71 -3.08 10.48 8.36
CA MET A 71 -3.90 9.83 7.32
C MET A 71 -3.29 9.90 5.93
N CYS A 72 -2.66 11.02 5.58
CA CYS A 72 -2.02 11.19 4.27
C CYS A 72 -0.64 10.50 4.17
N GLY A 73 -0.06 10.10 5.30
CA GLY A 73 1.17 9.31 5.37
C GLY A 73 2.45 10.06 5.01
N GLY A 74 2.41 11.31 4.62
CA GLY A 74 3.61 12.09 4.29
C GLY A 74 3.29 13.38 3.56
N SER A 75 4.29 14.25 3.47
CA SER A 75 4.18 15.58 2.86
C SER A 75 4.38 15.57 1.34
N SER A 76 4.87 14.48 0.75
CA SER A 76 5.24 14.41 -0.65
C SER A 76 4.20 13.69 -1.50
N VAL A 77 4.24 13.96 -2.79
CA VAL A 77 3.49 13.19 -3.81
C VAL A 77 4.22 11.91 -4.20
N GLU A 78 5.36 11.64 -3.59
CA GLU A 78 6.14 10.44 -3.83
C GLU A 78 5.43 9.21 -3.27
N LYS A 79 5.63 8.10 -3.93
CA LYS A 79 5.08 6.82 -3.48
C LYS A 79 5.64 6.48 -2.10
N ARG A 80 4.74 6.20 -1.15
CA ARG A 80 5.12 5.75 0.19
C ARG A 80 6.02 4.51 0.11
N GLN A 81 7.11 4.54 0.86
CA GLN A 81 7.92 3.35 1.07
C GLN A 81 7.22 2.48 2.15
N PRO A 82 6.79 1.27 1.81
CA PRO A 82 6.15 0.40 2.79
C PRO A 82 7.19 -0.07 3.82
N PRO A 83 6.84 -0.13 5.11
CA PRO A 83 7.70 -0.73 6.12
C PRO A 83 7.86 -2.24 5.89
N SER A 84 8.99 -2.81 6.31
CA SER A 84 9.29 -4.24 6.10
C SER A 84 8.19 -5.16 6.59
N ARG A 85 7.60 -4.86 7.76
CA ARG A 85 6.47 -5.63 8.32
C ARG A 85 5.24 -5.66 7.41
N GLU A 86 4.98 -4.59 6.66
CA GLU A 86 3.86 -4.57 5.69
C GLU A 86 4.17 -5.47 4.49
N ILE A 87 5.43 -5.45 4.03
CA ILE A 87 5.88 -6.32 2.93
C ILE A 87 5.76 -7.78 3.35
N GLU A 88 6.26 -8.15 4.53
CA GLU A 88 6.16 -9.50 5.09
C GLU A 88 4.70 -9.96 5.20
N TYR A 89 3.82 -9.08 5.70
CA TYR A 89 2.39 -9.38 5.79
C TYR A 89 1.76 -9.61 4.40
N LEU A 90 2.08 -8.77 3.43
CA LEU A 90 1.56 -8.90 2.06
C LEU A 90 2.10 -10.15 1.36
N ASP A 91 3.36 -10.50 1.61
CA ASP A 91 3.97 -11.71 1.07
C ASP A 91 3.32 -12.98 1.66
N ALA A 92 2.96 -12.97 2.94
CA ALA A 92 2.22 -14.05 3.57
C ALA A 92 0.80 -14.26 2.97
N LEU A 93 0.21 -13.24 2.35
CA LEU A 93 -1.10 -13.32 1.69
C LEU A 93 -1.02 -13.71 0.21
N VAL A 94 0.17 -13.76 -0.38
CA VAL A 94 0.34 -14.21 -1.76
C VAL A 94 -0.02 -15.70 -1.85
N ARG A 95 -0.80 -16.03 -2.86
CA ARG A 95 -1.20 -17.43 -3.09
C ARG A 95 -0.15 -18.17 -3.90
N GLY A 96 0.29 -19.31 -3.38
CA GLY A 96 1.13 -20.26 -4.08
C GLY A 96 0.32 -21.12 -5.03
N VAL A 97 1.01 -21.68 -6.03
CA VAL A 97 0.46 -22.62 -7.02
C VAL A 97 0.65 -24.04 -6.52
N TYR A 98 -0.44 -24.81 -6.42
CA TYR A 98 -0.45 -26.20 -5.97
C TYR A 98 -1.04 -27.11 -7.04
N ALA A 99 -0.53 -28.33 -7.14
CA ALA A 99 -1.07 -29.35 -8.05
C ALA A 99 -2.41 -29.90 -7.55
N LYS A 100 -3.42 -29.99 -8.41
CA LYS A 100 -4.70 -30.63 -8.09
C LYS A 100 -4.64 -32.18 -8.06
N ARG A 101 -3.70 -32.74 -8.83
CA ARG A 101 -3.48 -34.16 -9.01
C ARG A 101 -1.99 -34.43 -9.21
N ASP A 102 -1.61 -35.70 -9.27
CA ASP A 102 -0.26 -36.09 -9.65
C ASP A 102 0.02 -35.64 -11.10
N LEU A 103 1.12 -34.97 -11.29
CA LEU A 103 1.57 -34.41 -12.56
C LEU A 103 2.94 -35.02 -12.92
N PRO A 104 3.08 -35.75 -14.02
CA PRO A 104 4.35 -36.37 -14.39
C PRO A 104 5.35 -35.33 -14.92
N SER A 105 6.64 -35.68 -14.89
CA SER A 105 7.66 -34.94 -15.61
C SER A 105 7.32 -34.81 -17.08
N GLY A 106 7.59 -33.66 -17.69
CA GLY A 106 7.25 -33.35 -19.06
C GLY A 106 5.80 -32.90 -19.29
N HIS A 107 4.95 -32.92 -18.26
CA HIS A 107 3.56 -32.45 -18.37
C HIS A 107 3.52 -30.93 -18.64
N ARG A 108 2.65 -30.52 -19.57
CA ARG A 108 2.38 -29.11 -19.84
C ARG A 108 1.21 -28.64 -18.98
N LEU A 109 1.49 -27.66 -18.12
CA LEU A 109 0.48 -27.15 -17.18
C LEU A 109 -0.68 -26.45 -17.89
N THR A 110 -1.87 -26.74 -17.40
CA THR A 110 -3.11 -26.03 -17.73
C THR A 110 -3.75 -25.48 -16.46
N GLU A 111 -4.68 -24.56 -16.58
CA GLU A 111 -5.43 -24.03 -15.43
C GLU A 111 -6.20 -25.10 -14.66
N SER A 112 -6.58 -26.20 -15.34
CA SER A 112 -7.29 -27.33 -14.71
C SER A 112 -6.39 -28.18 -13.80
N ASP A 113 -5.07 -28.11 -13.97
CA ASP A 113 -4.10 -28.93 -13.23
C ASP A 113 -3.74 -28.33 -11.86
N VAL A 114 -4.04 -27.04 -11.63
CA VAL A 114 -3.56 -26.29 -10.48
C VAL A 114 -4.67 -25.59 -9.70
N PHE A 115 -4.40 -25.29 -8.44
CA PHE A 115 -5.19 -24.38 -7.63
C PHE A 115 -4.28 -23.41 -6.88
N LEU A 116 -4.85 -22.28 -6.46
CA LEU A 116 -4.14 -21.22 -5.74
C LEU A 116 -4.57 -21.23 -4.27
N ALA A 117 -3.61 -21.33 -3.37
CA ALA A 117 -3.85 -21.30 -1.93
C ALA A 117 -2.74 -20.58 -1.16
N VAL A 118 -3.05 -20.22 0.07
CA VAL A 118 -2.05 -19.76 1.06
C VAL A 118 -1.65 -20.96 1.92
N PRO A 119 -0.43 -21.01 2.42
CA PRO A 119 0.63 -20.02 2.24
C PRO A 119 1.35 -20.13 0.89
N LEU A 120 2.10 -19.08 0.53
CA LEU A 120 3.17 -19.18 -0.47
C LEU A 120 4.41 -19.68 0.24
N LEU A 121 5.05 -20.72 -0.27
CA LEU A 121 6.29 -21.27 0.26
C LEU A 121 7.52 -20.74 -0.51
N LYS A 122 8.69 -20.74 0.13
CA LYS A 122 9.94 -20.35 -0.53
C LYS A 122 10.20 -21.20 -1.77
N GLY A 123 10.57 -20.55 -2.86
CA GLY A 123 10.80 -21.20 -4.14
C GLY A 123 9.54 -21.63 -4.89
N GLN A 124 8.35 -21.44 -4.32
CA GLN A 124 7.09 -21.77 -4.97
C GLN A 124 6.67 -20.69 -5.96
N LEU A 125 6.08 -21.10 -7.08
CA LEU A 125 5.41 -20.18 -8.00
C LEU A 125 4.16 -19.58 -7.36
N SER A 126 3.93 -18.31 -7.62
CA SER A 126 2.66 -17.65 -7.34
C SER A 126 1.81 -17.51 -8.62
N CYS A 127 0.60 -17.01 -8.47
CA CYS A 127 -0.24 -16.67 -9.61
C CYS A 127 0.37 -15.65 -10.59
N ARG A 128 1.41 -14.94 -10.17
CA ARG A 128 2.11 -13.94 -10.99
C ARG A 128 3.05 -14.58 -12.01
N GLU A 129 3.64 -15.72 -11.66
CA GLU A 129 4.60 -16.45 -12.51
C GLU A 129 3.99 -17.65 -13.22
N LEU A 130 2.74 -17.98 -12.95
CA LEU A 130 2.06 -19.09 -13.59
C LEU A 130 1.70 -18.73 -15.04
N ILE A 131 2.29 -19.42 -15.99
CA ILE A 131 1.99 -19.30 -17.41
C ILE A 131 1.46 -20.64 -17.92
N ALA A 132 0.30 -20.62 -18.59
CA ALA A 132 -0.28 -21.83 -19.14
C ALA A 132 0.59 -22.42 -20.27
N GLY A 133 0.72 -23.74 -20.31
CA GLY A 133 1.49 -24.46 -21.33
C GLY A 133 2.97 -24.62 -21.02
N GLU A 134 3.47 -24.14 -19.89
CA GLU A 134 4.83 -24.40 -19.42
C GLU A 134 5.00 -25.86 -19.00
N GLN A 135 6.22 -26.37 -19.15
CA GLN A 135 6.54 -27.77 -18.95
C GLN A 135 7.16 -28.03 -17.57
N LEU A 136 6.66 -29.08 -16.89
CA LEU A 136 7.30 -29.61 -15.70
C LEU A 136 8.59 -30.35 -16.03
N LEU A 137 9.66 -30.03 -15.33
CA LEU A 137 10.97 -30.70 -15.41
C LEU A 137 11.04 -31.97 -14.54
N ARG A 138 10.17 -32.08 -13.55
CA ARG A 138 10.07 -33.24 -12.64
C ARG A 138 8.60 -33.48 -12.28
N GLU A 139 8.33 -34.65 -11.74
CA GLU A 139 7.01 -34.97 -11.23
C GLU A 139 6.62 -34.12 -10.02
N VAL A 140 5.34 -33.83 -9.87
CA VAL A 140 4.76 -33.10 -8.75
C VAL A 140 3.54 -33.86 -8.27
N SER A 141 3.55 -34.27 -7.01
CA SER A 141 2.43 -34.99 -6.39
C SER A 141 1.21 -34.10 -6.18
N ALA A 142 0.04 -34.72 -6.10
CA ALA A 142 -1.20 -34.03 -5.75
C ALA A 142 -1.07 -33.24 -4.46
N LYS A 143 -1.58 -32.02 -4.44
CA LYS A 143 -1.51 -31.04 -3.34
C LYS A 143 -0.11 -30.52 -3.02
N ALA A 144 0.94 -30.95 -3.71
CA ALA A 144 2.27 -30.43 -3.53
C ALA A 144 2.43 -29.03 -4.18
N PRO A 145 3.29 -28.16 -3.63
CA PRO A 145 3.61 -26.87 -4.22
C PRO A 145 4.38 -27.04 -5.53
N ILE A 146 4.06 -26.23 -6.53
CA ILE A 146 4.84 -26.18 -7.77
C ILE A 146 5.94 -25.11 -7.58
N THR A 147 7.19 -25.59 -7.57
CA THR A 147 8.36 -24.74 -7.33
C THR A 147 9.01 -24.27 -8.64
N ILE A 148 9.76 -23.17 -8.57
CA ILE A 148 10.48 -22.61 -9.71
C ILE A 148 11.47 -23.62 -10.32
N ASP A 149 12.06 -24.49 -9.51
CA ASP A 149 12.99 -25.53 -9.94
C ASP A 149 12.29 -26.73 -10.62
N ALA A 150 10.99 -26.83 -10.49
CA ALA A 150 10.19 -27.84 -11.17
C ALA A 150 9.70 -27.39 -12.56
N MET A 151 10.00 -26.16 -12.97
CA MET A 151 9.46 -25.55 -14.17
C MET A 151 10.53 -25.13 -15.17
N ASP A 152 10.28 -25.35 -16.45
CA ASP A 152 11.00 -24.72 -17.54
C ASP A 152 10.23 -23.45 -18.00
N ASN A 153 10.59 -22.30 -17.47
CA ASN A 153 9.91 -21.05 -17.74
C ASN A 153 10.87 -19.84 -17.80
N PRO A 154 10.43 -18.67 -18.30
CA PRO A 154 11.25 -17.48 -18.36
C PRO A 154 11.81 -17.01 -17.01
N TYR A 155 11.09 -17.22 -15.93
CA TYR A 155 11.49 -16.83 -14.58
C TYR A 155 12.61 -17.74 -14.04
N SER A 156 12.56 -19.05 -14.31
CA SER A 156 13.61 -20.00 -13.90
C SER A 156 14.96 -19.73 -14.62
N ARG A 157 14.90 -19.17 -15.82
CA ARG A 157 16.07 -18.84 -16.66
C ARG A 157 16.70 -17.47 -16.33
N ASN A 158 15.99 -16.59 -15.61
CA ASN A 158 16.49 -15.29 -15.18
C ASN A 158 16.96 -15.36 -13.73
N ALA A 159 18.27 -15.22 -13.49
CA ALA A 159 18.87 -15.36 -12.17
C ALA A 159 18.24 -14.44 -11.12
N GLN A 160 18.05 -13.14 -11.45
CA GLN A 160 17.47 -12.18 -10.48
C GLN A 160 16.04 -12.50 -10.10
N LEU A 161 15.20 -12.89 -11.08
CA LEU A 161 13.80 -13.27 -10.82
C LEU A 161 13.74 -14.59 -10.06
N ARG A 162 14.59 -15.54 -10.40
CA ARG A 162 14.70 -16.82 -9.70
C ARG A 162 15.10 -16.62 -8.23
N ASP A 163 16.12 -15.80 -7.95
CA ASP A 163 16.59 -15.49 -6.61
C ASP A 163 15.49 -14.80 -5.78
N HIS A 164 14.73 -13.89 -6.40
CA HIS A 164 13.57 -13.26 -5.77
C HIS A 164 12.48 -14.28 -5.39
N ILE A 165 12.17 -15.24 -6.25
CA ILE A 165 11.19 -16.31 -5.99
C ILE A 165 11.68 -17.25 -4.89
N LEU A 166 12.97 -17.57 -4.87
CA LEU A 166 13.57 -18.42 -3.83
C LEU A 166 13.61 -17.74 -2.45
N GLY A 167 13.70 -16.41 -2.42
CA GLY A 167 13.80 -15.65 -1.16
C GLY A 167 12.47 -15.24 -0.52
N ARG A 168 11.36 -15.31 -1.26
CA ARG A 168 10.03 -14.91 -0.75
C ARG A 168 9.21 -16.10 -0.27
N GLY A 169 8.21 -15.81 0.58
CA GLY A 169 7.30 -16.80 1.12
C GLY A 169 7.80 -17.40 2.43
N LEU A 170 7.04 -18.35 2.96
CA LEU A 170 7.33 -19.04 4.21
C LEU A 170 8.27 -20.22 3.99
N ASP A 171 9.06 -20.54 4.99
CA ASP A 171 9.86 -21.76 5.00
C ASP A 171 8.91 -22.97 4.95
N PRO A 172 9.20 -24.00 4.13
CA PRO A 172 8.45 -25.25 4.19
C PRO A 172 8.67 -25.92 5.55
N GLU A 173 7.60 -26.43 6.16
CA GLU A 173 7.64 -27.21 7.39
C GLU A 173 8.32 -28.58 7.17
#